data_45f3ef7e5c6be7b2e3619e8f317d227f
#
_entry.id   45f3ef7e5c6be7b2e3619e8f317d227f
#
_cell.length_a   1.000
_cell.length_b   1.000
_cell.length_c   1.000
_cell.angle_alpha   90.00
_cell.angle_beta   90.00
_cell.angle_gamma   90.00
#
_symmetry.space_group_name_H-M   'P 1'
#
loop_
_entity.id
_entity.type
_entity.pdbx_description
1 polymer ?
#
loop_
_entity_poly.entity_id
_entity_poly.type
_entity_poly.pdbx_seq_one_letter_code
_entity_poly.pdbx_strand_id
1 'polypeptide(L)'
;MTDVTKRVDAFLAEYGMDPARVDLDQCARAFQADMERGLRGDPEARMPMLPAYLAPEGDIPQDQPAIVIDAGGTNFRIGLVSLGARGPEIQDLRVFPMPGSQGPITWEEFVDQVSEAVLPLSGRIRRVGLCFS
;
A
#
# COMPACT_ATOMS: atom_id res chain seq x y z
N MET A 1 -21.88 2.69 -28.48
CA MET A 1 -20.89 1.64 -28.19
C MET A 1 -20.13 1.33 -29.46
N THR A 2 -18.82 1.39 -29.43
CA THR A 2 -17.97 1.08 -30.58
C THR A 2 -17.95 -0.43 -30.86
N ASP A 3 -17.64 -0.85 -32.08
CA ASP A 3 -17.50 -2.27 -32.45
C ASP A 3 -16.48 -3.01 -31.55
N VAL A 4 -15.41 -2.31 -31.16
CA VAL A 4 -14.39 -2.85 -30.24
C VAL A 4 -14.99 -3.16 -28.87
N THR A 5 -15.82 -2.26 -28.31
CA THR A 5 -16.46 -2.49 -27.01
C THR A 5 -17.33 -3.76 -27.04
N LYS A 6 -18.12 -3.94 -28.07
CA LYS A 6 -18.97 -5.15 -28.23
C LYS A 6 -18.16 -6.44 -28.31
N ARG A 7 -17.01 -6.39 -28.99
CA ARG A 7 -16.11 -7.56 -29.09
C ARG A 7 -15.43 -7.88 -27.76
N VAL A 8 -15.04 -6.87 -26.98
CA VAL A 8 -14.51 -7.05 -25.62
C VAL A 8 -15.58 -7.63 -24.71
N ASP A 9 -16.80 -7.08 -24.71
CA ASP A 9 -17.89 -7.60 -23.88
C ASP A 9 -18.22 -9.05 -24.22
N ALA A 10 -18.25 -9.41 -25.51
CA ALA A 10 -18.47 -10.79 -25.95
C ALA A 10 -17.37 -11.72 -25.46
N PHE A 11 -16.10 -11.32 -25.55
CA PHE A 11 -14.96 -12.08 -25.03
C PHE A 11 -15.06 -12.28 -23.52
N LEU A 12 -15.32 -11.21 -22.76
CA LEU A 12 -15.47 -11.30 -21.30
C LEU A 12 -16.61 -12.23 -20.90
N ALA A 13 -17.72 -12.18 -21.63
CA ALA A 13 -18.86 -13.06 -21.38
C ALA A 13 -18.55 -14.54 -21.70
N GLU A 14 -17.84 -14.81 -22.80
CA GLU A 14 -17.44 -16.15 -23.23
C GLU A 14 -16.54 -16.83 -22.22
N TYR A 15 -15.56 -16.06 -21.67
CA TYR A 15 -14.57 -16.59 -20.72
C TYR A 15 -14.95 -16.41 -19.23
N GLY A 16 -16.20 -16.02 -18.95
CA GLY A 16 -16.69 -15.85 -17.58
C GLY A 16 -16.04 -14.71 -16.80
N MET A 17 -15.45 -13.75 -17.50
CA MET A 17 -14.78 -12.58 -16.93
C MET A 17 -15.67 -11.32 -16.96
N ASP A 18 -16.95 -11.46 -17.26
CA ASP A 18 -17.91 -10.36 -17.24
C ASP A 18 -18.13 -9.86 -15.81
N PRO A 19 -17.73 -8.61 -15.47
CA PRO A 19 -17.87 -8.07 -14.12
C PRO A 19 -19.31 -8.07 -13.59
N ALA A 20 -20.29 -7.96 -14.49
CA ALA A 20 -21.71 -7.96 -14.12
C ALA A 20 -22.21 -9.33 -13.59
N ARG A 21 -21.45 -10.38 -13.84
CA ARG A 21 -21.74 -11.76 -13.38
C ARG A 21 -20.99 -12.15 -12.12
N VAL A 22 -20.12 -11.30 -11.62
CA VAL A 22 -19.35 -11.56 -10.41
C VAL A 22 -20.23 -11.24 -9.21
N ASP A 23 -20.56 -12.26 -8.43
CA ASP A 23 -21.19 -12.06 -7.11
C ASP A 23 -20.11 -11.61 -6.11
N LEU A 24 -19.99 -10.29 -5.94
CA LEU A 24 -19.00 -9.69 -5.03
C LEU A 24 -19.21 -10.12 -3.58
N ASP A 25 -20.45 -10.32 -3.15
CA ASP A 25 -20.74 -10.78 -1.79
C ASP A 25 -20.29 -12.22 -1.59
N GLN A 26 -20.46 -13.08 -2.58
CA GLN A 26 -19.95 -14.45 -2.54
C GLN A 26 -18.42 -14.45 -2.51
N CYS A 27 -17.78 -13.62 -3.34
CA CYS A 27 -16.33 -13.48 -3.36
C CYS A 27 -15.79 -12.99 -2.00
N ALA A 28 -16.42 -11.97 -1.41
CA ALA A 28 -16.03 -11.45 -0.10
C ALA A 28 -16.17 -12.51 1.00
N ARG A 29 -17.31 -13.24 1.03
CA ARG A 29 -17.50 -14.34 2.00
C ARG A 29 -16.47 -15.45 1.84
N ALA A 30 -16.16 -15.86 0.60
CA ALA A 30 -15.15 -16.87 0.34
C ALA A 30 -13.75 -16.40 0.77
N PHE A 31 -13.42 -15.16 0.52
CA PHE A 31 -12.17 -14.53 0.92
C PHE A 31 -12.03 -14.51 2.45
N GLN A 32 -13.06 -14.01 3.15
CA GLN A 32 -13.09 -13.96 4.62
C GLN A 32 -12.97 -15.36 5.24
N ALA A 33 -13.69 -16.33 4.69
CA ALA A 33 -13.63 -17.72 5.17
C ALA A 33 -12.21 -18.32 5.04
N ASP A 34 -11.50 -18.00 3.95
CA ASP A 34 -10.12 -18.46 3.78
C ASP A 34 -9.16 -17.74 4.72
N MET A 35 -9.34 -16.42 4.96
CA MET A 35 -8.60 -15.66 5.98
C MET A 35 -8.79 -16.25 7.38
N GLU A 36 -10.03 -16.61 7.74
CA GLU A 36 -10.32 -17.26 9.04
C GLU A 36 -9.68 -18.63 9.16
N ARG A 37 -9.60 -19.40 8.08
CA ARG A 37 -8.86 -20.67 8.05
C ARG A 37 -7.37 -20.43 8.32
N GLY A 38 -6.76 -19.43 7.66
CA GLY A 38 -5.37 -19.05 7.90
C GLY A 38 -5.09 -18.65 9.33
N LEU A 39 -5.97 -17.84 9.95
CA LEU A 39 -5.86 -17.47 11.37
C LEU A 39 -5.91 -18.68 12.32
N ARG A 40 -6.61 -19.74 11.95
CA ARG A 40 -6.65 -21.00 12.70
C ARG A 40 -5.45 -21.92 12.42
N GLY A 41 -4.54 -21.52 11.54
CA GLY A 41 -3.36 -22.31 11.18
C GLY A 41 -3.67 -23.49 10.25
N ASP A 42 -4.76 -23.42 9.48
CA ASP A 42 -5.09 -24.45 8.49
C ASP A 42 -4.03 -24.44 7.36
N PRO A 43 -3.29 -25.52 7.14
CA PRO A 43 -2.24 -25.57 6.12
C PRO A 43 -2.77 -25.51 4.69
N GLU A 44 -4.06 -25.77 4.49
CA GLU A 44 -4.72 -25.71 3.19
C GLU A 44 -5.31 -24.32 2.90
N ALA A 45 -5.21 -23.37 3.85
CA ALA A 45 -5.61 -21.98 3.62
C ALA A 45 -4.65 -21.31 2.64
N ARG A 46 -5.21 -20.64 1.64
CA ARG A 46 -4.42 -19.88 0.66
C ARG A 46 -3.85 -18.59 1.23
N MET A 47 -4.46 -18.12 2.33
CA MET A 47 -4.03 -16.94 3.06
C MET A 47 -3.54 -17.32 4.45
N PRO A 48 -2.22 -17.35 4.67
CA PRO A 48 -1.64 -17.75 5.96
C PRO A 48 -1.89 -16.75 7.09
N MET A 49 -2.32 -15.54 6.80
CA MET A 49 -2.66 -14.49 7.77
C MET A 49 -1.55 -14.19 8.77
N LEU A 50 -0.54 -13.44 8.32
CA LEU A 50 0.52 -12.96 9.19
C LEU A 50 -0.02 -11.88 10.16
N PRO A 51 0.24 -12.00 11.49
CA PRO A 51 -0.19 -11.00 12.45
C PRO A 51 0.48 -9.65 12.22
N ALA A 52 -0.28 -8.58 12.11
CA ALA A 52 0.25 -7.22 11.94
C ALA A 52 0.60 -6.55 13.28
N TYR A 53 0.08 -7.06 14.39
CA TYR A 53 0.25 -6.50 15.75
C TYR A 53 -0.13 -5.02 15.88
N LEU A 54 -1.02 -4.55 15.02
CA LEU A 54 -1.56 -3.19 15.08
C LEU A 54 -2.86 -3.18 15.87
N ALA A 55 -2.94 -2.33 16.86
CA ALA A 55 -4.21 -2.07 17.53
C ALA A 55 -5.10 -1.23 16.61
N PRO A 56 -6.32 -1.68 16.27
CA PRO A 56 -7.24 -0.92 15.45
C PRO A 56 -7.85 0.28 16.21
N GLU A 57 -7.69 0.29 17.53
CA GLU A 57 -8.22 1.29 18.43
C GLU A 57 -7.10 2.24 18.84
N GLY A 58 -7.33 3.52 18.71
CA GLY A 58 -6.40 4.55 19.13
C GLY A 58 -6.75 5.89 18.51
N ASP A 59 -6.44 6.95 19.21
CA ASP A 59 -6.60 8.29 18.70
C ASP A 59 -5.56 8.56 17.61
N ILE A 60 -6.04 8.80 16.41
CA ILE A 60 -5.19 9.28 15.33
C ILE A 60 -4.95 10.77 15.56
N PRO A 61 -3.68 11.19 15.74
CA PRO A 61 -3.38 12.59 15.95
C PRO A 61 -3.88 13.45 14.79
N GLN A 62 -4.78 14.40 15.09
CA GLN A 62 -5.30 15.34 14.11
C GLN A 62 -4.35 16.54 13.97
N ASP A 63 -4.25 17.06 12.73
CA ASP A 63 -3.47 18.25 12.38
C ASP A 63 -2.00 18.21 12.83
N GLN A 64 -1.46 17.02 13.01
CA GLN A 64 -0.06 16.82 13.39
C GLN A 64 0.69 16.14 12.24
N PRO A 65 1.66 16.83 11.63
CA PRO A 65 2.39 16.26 10.51
C PRO A 65 3.29 15.09 10.95
N ALA A 66 3.38 14.11 10.06
CA ALA A 66 4.34 13.03 10.12
C ALA A 66 5.11 12.96 8.80
N ILE A 67 6.37 12.60 8.84
CA ILE A 67 7.12 12.21 7.65
C ILE A 67 6.62 10.82 7.25
N VAL A 68 6.17 10.67 6.02
CA VAL A 68 5.75 9.36 5.48
C VAL A 68 6.72 8.96 4.40
N ILE A 69 7.21 7.73 4.50
CA ILE A 69 8.13 7.09 3.56
C ILE A 69 7.40 5.89 2.96
N ASP A 70 7.27 5.88 1.64
CA ASP A 70 6.77 4.76 0.86
C ASP A 70 7.93 4.22 0.01
N ALA A 71 8.52 3.12 0.46
CA ALA A 71 9.64 2.45 -0.19
C ALA A 71 9.12 1.26 -1.00
N GLY A 72 8.76 1.50 -2.26
CA GLY A 72 8.32 0.47 -3.19
C GLY A 72 9.47 -0.11 -4.02
N GLY A 73 9.19 -1.14 -4.80
CA GLY A 73 10.23 -1.81 -5.61
C GLY A 73 10.95 -0.93 -6.63
N THR A 74 10.30 0.13 -7.13
CA THR A 74 10.86 1.02 -8.18
C THR A 74 11.00 2.46 -7.72
N ASN A 75 10.08 2.91 -6.88
CA ASN A 75 9.99 4.29 -6.44
C ASN A 75 10.11 4.39 -4.92
N PHE A 76 10.85 5.39 -4.49
CA PHE A 76 10.94 5.83 -3.12
C PHE A 76 10.25 7.19 -3.01
N ARG A 77 9.19 7.24 -2.22
CA ARG A 77 8.40 8.46 -2.01
C ARG A 77 8.54 8.91 -0.58
N ILE A 78 8.68 10.21 -0.40
CA ILE A 78 8.72 10.83 0.92
C ILE A 78 7.90 12.11 0.90
N GLY A 79 7.19 12.39 1.97
CA GLY A 79 6.41 13.61 2.11
C GLY A 79 5.95 13.85 3.54
N LEU A 80 5.30 14.96 3.76
CA LEU A 80 4.63 15.26 5.01
C LEU A 80 3.15 14.95 4.87
N VAL A 81 2.60 14.21 5.82
CA VAL A 81 1.17 13.90 5.87
C VAL A 81 0.61 14.36 7.21
N SER A 82 -0.46 15.11 7.17
CA SER A 82 -1.29 15.41 8.34
C SER A 82 -2.72 14.93 8.09
N LEU A 83 -3.39 14.51 9.15
CA LEU A 83 -4.78 14.09 9.11
C LEU A 83 -5.65 15.20 9.69
N GLY A 84 -6.33 15.93 8.83
CA GLY A 84 -7.27 16.97 9.20
C GLY A 84 -8.72 16.51 9.14
N ALA A 85 -9.63 17.36 9.56
CA ALA A 85 -11.08 17.07 9.57
C ALA A 85 -11.65 16.71 8.18
N ARG A 86 -10.99 17.09 7.09
CA ARG A 86 -11.39 16.78 5.70
C ARG A 86 -10.65 15.58 5.11
N GLY A 87 -9.84 14.91 5.89
CA GLY A 87 -9.02 13.79 5.46
C GLY A 87 -7.52 14.09 5.42
N PRO A 88 -6.73 13.22 4.79
CA PRO A 88 -5.27 13.39 4.72
C PRO A 88 -4.88 14.55 3.82
N GLU A 89 -3.95 15.35 4.30
CA GLU A 89 -3.29 16.42 3.54
C GLU A 89 -1.82 16.03 3.33
N ILE A 90 -1.37 16.05 2.08
CA ILE A 90 0.00 15.70 1.70
C ILE A 90 0.73 16.97 1.29
N GLN A 91 1.90 17.20 1.88
CA GLN A 91 2.77 18.34 1.59
C GLN A 91 4.19 17.84 1.30
N ASP A 92 4.94 18.62 0.56
CA ASP A 92 6.36 18.36 0.24
C ASP A 92 6.63 16.95 -0.31
N LEU A 93 5.69 16.41 -1.11
CA LEU A 93 5.87 15.11 -1.74
C LEU A 93 7.03 15.12 -2.73
N ARG A 94 7.98 14.22 -2.50
CA ARG A 94 9.14 13.98 -3.37
C ARG A 94 9.16 12.53 -3.79
N VAL A 95 9.59 12.29 -5.02
CA VAL A 95 9.69 10.95 -5.60
C VAL A 95 11.10 10.78 -6.13
N PHE A 96 11.74 9.69 -5.73
CA PHE A 96 13.08 9.31 -6.15
C PHE A 96 13.06 7.88 -6.71
N PRO A 97 14.03 7.49 -7.54
CA PRO A 97 14.27 6.09 -7.79
C PRO A 97 14.53 5.36 -6.47
N MET A 98 14.02 4.14 -6.33
CA MET A 98 14.32 3.33 -5.15
C MET A 98 15.83 3.09 -5.06
N PRO A 99 16.48 3.36 -3.92
CA PRO A 99 17.91 3.05 -3.74
C PRO A 99 18.19 1.58 -4.08
N GLY A 100 19.19 1.34 -4.91
CA GLY A 100 19.50 0.00 -5.40
C GLY A 100 18.74 -0.46 -6.65
N SER A 101 17.75 0.31 -7.14
CA SER A 101 16.98 -0.06 -8.35
C SER A 101 17.79 0.01 -9.66
N GLN A 102 18.90 0.74 -9.65
CA GLN A 102 19.78 0.90 -10.80
C GLN A 102 21.05 0.04 -10.72
N GLY A 103 21.25 -0.68 -9.62
CA GLY A 103 22.40 -1.55 -9.39
C GLY A 103 22.56 -1.87 -7.91
N PRO A 104 23.41 -2.86 -7.58
CA PRO A 104 23.67 -3.22 -6.19
C PRO A 104 24.30 -2.05 -5.42
N ILE A 105 23.81 -1.84 -4.21
CA ILE A 105 24.37 -0.86 -3.25
C ILE A 105 24.62 -1.55 -1.91
N THR A 106 25.49 -0.97 -1.10
CA THR A 106 25.69 -1.43 0.28
C THR A 106 24.54 -0.96 1.19
N TRP A 107 24.47 -1.54 2.38
CA TRP A 107 23.52 -1.08 3.40
C TRP A 107 23.79 0.37 3.83
N GLU A 108 25.04 0.74 3.97
CA GLU A 108 25.46 2.08 4.33
C GLU A 108 24.99 3.10 3.27
N GLU A 109 25.22 2.80 2.00
CA GLU A 109 24.76 3.65 0.88
C GLU A 109 23.24 3.77 0.83
N PHE A 110 22.51 2.69 1.13
CA PHE A 110 21.05 2.74 1.25
C PHE A 110 20.61 3.68 2.37
N VAL A 111 21.19 3.55 3.56
CA VAL A 111 20.85 4.38 4.72
C VAL A 111 21.20 5.85 4.45
N ASP A 112 22.32 6.13 3.82
CA ASP A 112 22.75 7.50 3.48
C ASP A 112 21.74 8.15 2.51
N GLN A 113 21.37 7.47 1.43
CA GLN A 113 20.39 7.99 0.45
C GLN A 113 19.02 8.25 1.09
N VAL A 114 18.53 7.33 1.94
CA VAL A 114 17.29 7.53 2.68
C VAL A 114 17.40 8.70 3.65
N SER A 115 18.52 8.81 4.36
CA SER A 115 18.77 9.89 5.31
C SER A 115 18.81 11.26 4.63
N GLU A 116 19.49 11.38 3.50
CA GLU A 116 19.53 12.60 2.69
C GLU A 116 18.15 13.06 2.24
N ALA A 117 17.27 12.11 1.90
CA ALA A 117 15.90 12.42 1.53
C ALA A 117 15.05 12.88 2.72
N VAL A 118 15.27 12.32 3.91
CA VAL A 118 14.50 12.61 5.14
C VAL A 118 14.94 13.91 5.81
N LEU A 119 16.25 14.18 5.85
CA LEU A 119 16.84 15.30 6.60
C LEU A 119 16.17 16.67 6.33
N PRO A 120 15.84 17.04 5.08
CA PRO A 120 15.17 18.32 4.81
C PRO A 120 13.79 18.47 5.46
N LEU A 121 13.13 17.36 5.78
CA LEU A 121 11.79 17.33 6.39
C LEU A 121 11.85 17.16 7.92
N SER A 122 12.99 16.73 8.47
CA SER A 122 13.12 16.33 9.88
C SER A 122 13.22 17.47 10.89
N GLY A 123 13.40 18.73 10.44
CA GLY A 123 13.79 19.86 11.32
C GLY A 123 12.88 20.13 12.52
N ARG A 124 11.58 19.80 12.46
CA ARG A 124 10.60 19.96 13.56
C ARG A 124 9.67 18.75 13.73
N ILE A 125 9.82 17.73 12.89
CA ILE A 125 8.90 16.59 12.85
C ILE A 125 9.62 15.36 13.37
N ARG A 126 9.06 14.77 14.44
CA ARG A 126 9.63 13.59 15.11
C ARG A 126 8.83 12.31 14.88
N ARG A 127 7.75 12.40 14.09
CA ARG A 127 6.94 11.23 13.73
C ARG A 127 7.31 10.78 12.33
N VAL A 128 7.58 9.50 12.18
CA VAL A 128 7.90 8.89 10.90
C VAL A 128 7.02 7.65 10.74
N GLY A 129 6.36 7.55 9.60
CA GLY A 129 5.69 6.33 9.14
C GLY A 129 6.46 5.76 7.96
N LEU A 130 6.78 4.47 8.00
CA LEU A 130 7.47 3.76 6.93
C LEU A 130 6.61 2.62 6.42
N CYS A 131 6.36 2.61 5.12
CA CYS A 131 5.85 1.47 4.39
C CYS A 131 6.96 0.94 3.46
N PHE A 132 7.18 -0.35 3.52
CA PHE A 132 8.15 -1.05 2.67
C PHE A 132 7.45 -2.24 2.02
N SER A 133 7.44 -2.30 0.67
CA SER A 133 6.77 -3.37 -0.10
C SER A 133 7.76 -4.18 -0.95
#